data_f259ef92d0a5ed82b49028d227401620
#
_entry.id   f259ef92d0a5ed82b49028d227401620
#
_cell.length_a   1.000
_cell.length_b   1.000
_cell.length_c   1.000
_cell.angle_alpha   90.00
_cell.angle_beta   90.00
_cell.angle_gamma   90.00
#
_symmetry.space_group_name_H-M   'P 1'
#
loop_
_entity.id
_entity.type
_entity.pdbx_description
1 polymer ?
#
loop_
_entity_poly.entity_id
_entity_poly.type
_entity_poly.pdbx_seq_one_letter_code
_entity_poly.pdbx_strand_id
1 'polypeptide(L)'
;SVGDYIIENGEKTEGTVQKIELYYTTLMTIDSRRIVIPNSVLTNDSITNVTAMEKRRLEIKVGISYESDLLLAKQILRELIEKDPELLEREETQVFVDELGDSAVILGLRAWVKTEEFWNTKWRMNEQIKLEFDKRGIQIPYPQMDVHMHH
;
A
#
# COMPACT_ATOMS: atom_id res chain seq x y z
N SER A 1 8.58 -10.10 -20.07
CA SER A 1 9.81 -10.88 -20.16
C SER A 1 10.41 -11.12 -18.76
N VAL A 2 11.29 -12.09 -18.69
CA VAL A 2 11.99 -12.41 -17.45
C VAL A 2 12.69 -11.15 -16.91
N GLY A 3 12.55 -10.92 -15.61
CA GLY A 3 13.06 -9.73 -14.93
C GLY A 3 12.06 -8.59 -14.77
N ASP A 4 10.94 -8.61 -15.50
CA ASP A 4 9.91 -7.59 -15.37
C ASP A 4 9.11 -7.79 -14.08
N TYR A 5 8.74 -6.69 -13.44
CA TYR A 5 7.78 -6.70 -12.34
C TYR A 5 6.39 -6.44 -12.91
N ILE A 6 5.49 -7.38 -12.72
CA ILE A 6 4.13 -7.30 -13.27
C ILE A 6 3.07 -7.43 -12.19
N ILE A 7 1.89 -6.88 -12.48
CA ILE A 7 0.68 -7.05 -11.67
C ILE A 7 -0.36 -7.71 -12.57
N GLU A 8 -0.85 -8.86 -12.13
CA GLU A 8 -2.00 -9.51 -12.74
C GLU A 8 -3.24 -8.93 -12.07
N ASN A 9 -4.07 -8.21 -12.82
CA ASN A 9 -5.11 -7.36 -12.27
C ASN A 9 -6.39 -8.12 -11.85
N GLY A 10 -6.61 -9.33 -12.37
CA GLY A 10 -7.78 -10.13 -12.01
C GLY A 10 -7.76 -10.52 -10.54
N GLU A 11 -6.72 -11.21 -10.12
CA GLU A 11 -6.54 -11.65 -8.72
C GLU A 11 -5.60 -10.76 -7.93
N LYS A 12 -5.07 -9.72 -8.56
CA LYS A 12 -4.12 -8.77 -7.97
C LYS A 12 -2.83 -9.44 -7.48
N THR A 13 -2.40 -10.46 -8.19
CA THR A 13 -1.12 -11.12 -7.92
C THR A 13 0.00 -10.31 -8.57
N GLU A 14 1.07 -10.06 -7.83
CA GLU A 14 2.19 -9.28 -8.36
C GLU A 14 3.54 -9.86 -7.98
N GLY A 15 4.52 -9.63 -8.83
CA GLY A 15 5.89 -10.07 -8.58
C GLY A 15 6.79 -9.89 -9.81
N THR A 16 8.07 -10.25 -9.63
CA THR A 16 9.05 -10.24 -10.70
C THR A 16 8.94 -11.55 -11.49
N VAL A 17 8.86 -11.45 -12.80
CA VAL A 17 8.87 -12.62 -13.68
C VAL A 17 10.24 -13.29 -13.58
N GLN A 18 10.27 -14.50 -13.02
CA GLN A 18 11.48 -15.26 -12.81
C GLN A 18 11.71 -16.29 -13.93
N LYS A 19 10.64 -16.93 -14.36
CA LYS A 19 10.72 -18.00 -15.35
C LYS A 19 9.42 -18.10 -16.12
N ILE A 20 9.54 -18.27 -17.44
CA ILE A 20 8.39 -18.48 -18.33
C ILE A 20 8.53 -19.86 -18.93
N GLU A 21 7.56 -20.74 -18.67
CA GLU A 21 7.51 -22.07 -19.25
C GLU A 21 6.31 -22.17 -20.20
N LEU A 22 6.15 -23.31 -20.85
CA LEU A 22 5.11 -23.48 -21.89
C LEU A 22 3.69 -23.21 -21.36
N TYR A 23 3.37 -23.67 -20.16
CA TYR A 23 2.03 -23.54 -19.58
C TYR A 23 1.97 -22.64 -18.34
N TYR A 24 3.09 -22.37 -17.71
CA TYR A 24 3.16 -21.66 -16.45
C TYR A 24 4.23 -20.57 -16.46
N THR A 25 3.95 -19.52 -15.73
CA THR A 25 4.91 -18.46 -15.45
C THR A 25 5.12 -18.37 -13.94
N THR A 26 6.36 -18.30 -13.51
CA THR A 26 6.73 -18.17 -12.10
C THR A 26 7.08 -16.72 -11.79
N LEU A 27 6.41 -16.17 -10.79
CA LEU A 27 6.70 -14.84 -10.23
C LEU A 27 7.37 -15.00 -8.88
N MET A 28 8.31 -14.11 -8.58
CA MET A 28 8.92 -13.97 -7.27
C MET A 28 8.35 -12.72 -6.60
N THR A 29 7.67 -12.87 -5.48
CA THR A 29 7.12 -11.74 -4.74
C THR A 29 8.21 -10.98 -4.00
N ILE A 30 7.87 -9.77 -3.53
CA ILE A 30 8.81 -8.93 -2.78
C ILE A 30 9.29 -9.61 -1.48
N ASP A 31 8.48 -10.47 -0.90
CA ASP A 31 8.81 -11.25 0.30
C ASP A 31 9.40 -12.63 -0.02
N SER A 32 9.92 -12.79 -1.25
CA SER A 32 10.63 -13.99 -1.72
C SER A 32 9.77 -15.26 -1.80
N ARG A 33 8.48 -15.13 -1.96
CA ARG A 33 7.60 -16.26 -2.27
C ARG A 33 7.54 -16.48 -3.77
N ARG A 34 7.42 -17.74 -4.19
CA ARG A 34 7.20 -18.10 -5.57
C ARG A 34 5.71 -18.30 -5.84
N ILE A 35 5.21 -17.66 -6.88
CA ILE A 35 3.85 -17.82 -7.33
C ILE A 35 3.89 -18.37 -8.73
N VAL A 36 3.20 -19.48 -8.98
CA VAL A 36 3.10 -20.10 -10.30
C VAL A 36 1.72 -19.78 -10.85
N ILE A 37 1.69 -19.14 -12.02
CA ILE A 37 0.45 -18.71 -12.65
C ILE A 37 0.32 -19.39 -14.02
N PRO A 38 -0.83 -20.01 -14.33
CA PRO A 38 -1.07 -20.53 -15.68
C PRO A 38 -0.99 -19.41 -16.72
N ASN A 39 -0.29 -19.65 -17.83
CA ASN A 39 -0.15 -18.64 -18.88
C ASN A 39 -1.50 -18.20 -19.46
N SER A 40 -2.51 -19.07 -19.43
CA SER A 40 -3.86 -18.72 -19.85
C SER A 40 -4.47 -17.58 -19.01
N VAL A 41 -4.16 -17.53 -17.72
CA VAL A 41 -4.59 -16.42 -16.84
C VAL A 41 -3.92 -15.12 -17.28
N LEU A 42 -2.62 -15.17 -17.58
CA LEU A 42 -1.87 -14.00 -18.02
C LEU A 42 -2.32 -13.47 -19.39
N THR A 43 -2.84 -14.34 -20.25
CA THR A 43 -3.33 -13.91 -21.58
C THR A 43 -4.77 -13.41 -21.54
N ASN A 44 -5.58 -13.87 -20.59
CA ASN A 44 -7.00 -13.52 -20.49
C ASN A 44 -7.25 -12.33 -19.58
N ASP A 45 -6.39 -12.11 -18.59
CA ASP A 45 -6.55 -11.03 -17.63
C ASP A 45 -5.67 -9.84 -18.01
N SER A 46 -6.06 -8.68 -17.52
CA SER A 46 -5.28 -7.47 -17.66
C SER A 46 -3.97 -7.55 -16.87
N ILE A 47 -2.85 -7.18 -17.49
CA ILE A 47 -1.53 -7.17 -16.88
C ILE A 47 -0.95 -5.77 -16.93
N THR A 48 -0.42 -5.31 -15.81
CA THR A 48 0.34 -4.06 -15.73
C THR A 48 1.82 -4.38 -15.60
N ASN A 49 2.63 -3.93 -16.56
CA ASN A 49 4.09 -4.04 -16.46
C ASN A 49 4.62 -2.81 -15.73
N VAL A 50 4.93 -2.98 -14.44
CA VAL A 50 5.35 -1.89 -13.57
C VAL A 50 6.74 -1.36 -13.94
N THR A 51 7.64 -2.25 -14.38
CA THR A 51 9.00 -1.83 -14.76
C THR A 51 9.05 -0.93 -16.00
N ALA A 52 7.99 -0.93 -16.81
CA ALA A 52 7.87 -0.03 -17.95
C ALA A 52 7.40 1.38 -17.55
N MET A 53 7.01 1.60 -16.30
CA MET A 53 6.50 2.88 -15.81
C MET A 53 7.61 3.69 -15.15
N GLU A 54 7.69 5.00 -15.47
CA GLU A 54 8.66 5.89 -14.83
C GLU A 54 8.28 6.24 -13.41
N LYS A 55 6.97 6.37 -13.15
CA LYS A 55 6.44 6.67 -11.82
C LYS A 55 5.29 5.73 -11.50
N ARG A 56 5.03 5.58 -10.22
CA ARG A 56 4.00 4.70 -9.70
C ARG A 56 3.23 5.40 -8.59
N ARG A 57 1.92 5.16 -8.52
CA ARG A 57 1.10 5.70 -7.45
C ARG A 57 1.24 4.85 -6.21
N LEU A 58 1.65 5.50 -5.12
CA LEU A 58 1.71 4.91 -3.79
C LEU A 58 0.39 5.18 -3.09
N GLU A 59 -0.21 4.13 -2.54
CA GLU A 59 -1.39 4.25 -1.70
C GLU A 59 -1.14 3.57 -0.37
N ILE A 60 -1.36 4.31 0.71
CA ILE A 60 -1.20 3.82 2.07
C ILE A 60 -2.51 4.02 2.80
N LYS A 61 -2.96 3.00 3.52
CA LYS A 61 -4.13 3.08 4.37
C LYS A 61 -3.71 2.80 5.81
N VAL A 62 -4.23 3.61 6.73
CA VAL A 62 -3.96 3.45 8.16
C VAL A 62 -5.25 3.68 8.94
N GLY A 63 -5.53 2.79 9.87
CA GLY A 63 -6.68 2.92 10.77
C GLY A 63 -6.31 3.66 12.02
N ILE A 64 -7.17 4.59 12.45
CA ILE A 64 -7.03 5.26 13.74
C ILE A 64 -8.25 5.01 14.61
N SER A 65 -8.06 5.09 15.93
CA SER A 65 -9.16 4.97 16.89
C SER A 65 -10.19 6.07 16.64
N TYR A 66 -11.48 5.74 16.85
CA TYR A 66 -12.56 6.73 16.74
C TYR A 66 -12.42 7.87 17.76
N GLU A 67 -11.70 7.65 18.87
CA GLU A 67 -11.43 8.67 19.87
C GLU A 67 -10.24 9.54 19.52
N SER A 68 -9.44 9.17 18.52
CA SER A 68 -8.28 9.96 18.09
C SER A 68 -8.73 11.22 17.36
N ASP A 69 -7.88 12.26 17.45
CA ASP A 69 -8.10 13.52 16.75
C ASP A 69 -7.88 13.33 15.24
N LEU A 70 -8.99 13.27 14.49
CA LEU A 70 -8.95 13.06 13.05
C LEU A 70 -8.17 14.16 12.31
N LEU A 71 -8.40 15.41 12.66
CA LEU A 71 -7.75 16.55 11.99
C LEU A 71 -6.25 16.54 12.25
N LEU A 72 -5.85 16.20 13.47
CA LEU A 72 -4.43 16.05 13.80
C LEU A 72 -3.79 14.90 13.03
N ALA A 73 -4.46 13.76 12.93
CA ALA A 73 -3.95 12.63 12.17
C ALA A 73 -3.74 13.00 10.70
N LYS A 74 -4.69 13.68 10.09
CA LYS A 74 -4.57 14.16 8.70
C LYS A 74 -3.42 15.17 8.56
N GLN A 75 -3.26 16.04 9.51
CA GLN A 75 -2.15 17.02 9.53
C GLN A 75 -0.80 16.31 9.59
N ILE A 76 -0.66 15.30 10.44
CA ILE A 76 0.57 14.52 10.55
C ILE A 76 0.91 13.87 9.20
N LEU A 77 -0.08 13.27 8.55
CA LEU A 77 0.14 12.66 7.23
C LEU A 77 0.61 13.70 6.20
N ARG A 78 0.01 14.89 6.20
CA ARG A 78 0.43 15.97 5.31
C ARG A 78 1.84 16.45 5.61
N GLU A 79 2.21 16.57 6.87
CA GLU A 79 3.58 16.93 7.26
C GLU A 79 4.61 15.90 6.81
N LEU A 80 4.27 14.62 6.91
CA LEU A 80 5.14 13.54 6.44
C LEU A 80 5.32 13.59 4.91
N ILE A 81 4.26 13.89 4.18
CA ILE A 81 4.32 14.09 2.73
C ILE A 81 5.26 15.25 2.38
N GLU A 82 5.13 16.37 3.08
CA GLU A 82 5.96 17.56 2.84
C GLU A 82 7.45 17.28 3.05
N LYS A 83 7.77 16.44 4.02
CA LYS A 83 9.16 16.15 4.40
C LYS A 83 9.79 15.05 3.57
N ASP A 84 9.01 14.23 2.88
CA ASP A 84 9.56 13.08 2.16
C ASP A 84 10.23 13.55 0.87
N PRO A 85 11.52 13.24 0.67
CA PRO A 85 12.26 13.72 -0.50
C PRO A 85 11.93 12.96 -1.79
N GLU A 86 11.32 11.78 -1.70
CA GLU A 86 11.10 10.92 -2.86
C GLU A 86 9.71 11.08 -3.49
N LEU A 87 8.82 11.86 -2.87
CA LEU A 87 7.50 12.09 -3.43
C LEU A 87 7.55 13.08 -4.59
N LEU A 88 6.93 12.71 -5.69
CA LEU A 88 6.80 13.49 -6.90
C LEU A 88 5.44 14.20 -6.92
N GLU A 89 5.35 15.28 -7.71
CA GLU A 89 4.05 15.93 -7.96
C GLU A 89 3.26 16.15 -6.68
N ARG A 90 3.88 16.81 -5.71
CA ARG A 90 3.32 16.96 -4.35
C ARG A 90 1.95 17.62 -4.32
N GLU A 91 1.63 18.46 -5.29
CA GLU A 91 0.33 19.08 -5.45
C GLU A 91 -0.77 18.08 -5.77
N GLU A 92 -0.42 16.89 -6.25
CA GLU A 92 -1.37 15.82 -6.55
C GLU A 92 -1.52 14.81 -5.40
N THR A 93 -0.79 14.99 -4.31
CA THR A 93 -0.93 14.12 -3.14
C THR A 93 -2.28 14.35 -2.47
N GLN A 94 -2.85 13.27 -1.94
CA GLN A 94 -4.15 13.31 -1.29
C GLN A 94 -4.09 12.63 0.07
N VAL A 95 -4.74 13.24 1.06
CA VAL A 95 -5.00 12.66 2.38
C VAL A 95 -6.51 12.72 2.61
N PHE A 96 -7.12 11.58 2.86
CA PHE A 96 -8.58 11.49 2.93
C PHE A 96 -9.03 10.43 3.93
N VAL A 97 -10.28 10.50 4.33
CA VAL A 97 -10.94 9.43 5.08
C VAL A 97 -11.49 8.45 4.04
N ASP A 98 -10.92 7.24 4.02
CA ASP A 98 -11.32 6.23 3.06
C ASP A 98 -12.59 5.52 3.48
N GLU A 99 -12.70 5.20 4.77
CA GLU A 99 -13.81 4.40 5.28
C GLU A 99 -14.00 4.64 6.77
N LEU A 100 -15.25 4.57 7.21
CA LEU A 100 -15.58 4.47 8.61
C LEU A 100 -15.80 2.99 8.93
N GLY A 101 -14.72 2.33 9.35
CA GLY A 101 -14.70 0.90 9.57
C GLY A 101 -15.29 0.49 10.92
N ASP A 102 -15.41 -0.82 11.15
CA ASP A 102 -16.00 -1.38 12.35
C ASP A 102 -15.20 -1.03 13.62
N SER A 103 -13.89 -1.01 13.52
CA SER A 103 -13.01 -0.79 14.67
C SER A 103 -12.13 0.46 14.54
N ALA A 104 -12.13 1.10 13.39
CA ALA A 104 -11.23 2.21 13.12
C ALA A 104 -11.77 3.13 12.03
N VAL A 105 -11.36 4.38 12.08
CA VAL A 105 -11.48 5.31 10.96
C VAL A 105 -10.29 5.06 10.05
N ILE A 106 -10.55 4.67 8.81
CA ILE A 106 -9.48 4.34 7.86
C ILE A 106 -9.11 5.58 7.06
N LEU A 107 -7.88 6.04 7.25
CA LEU A 107 -7.32 7.15 6.47
C LEU A 107 -6.57 6.61 5.26
N GLY A 108 -6.63 7.32 4.16
CA GLY A 108 -5.87 7.01 2.97
C GLY A 108 -4.91 8.14 2.62
N LEU A 109 -3.78 7.76 2.04
CA LEU A 109 -2.76 8.66 1.53
C LEU A 109 -2.40 8.19 0.14
N ARG A 110 -2.44 9.10 -0.84
CA ARG A 110 -2.03 8.82 -2.22
C ARG A 110 -0.94 9.78 -2.63
N ALA A 111 0.10 9.24 -3.25
CA ALA A 111 1.24 10.03 -3.71
C ALA A 111 1.88 9.35 -4.91
N TRP A 112 2.72 10.10 -5.63
CA TRP A 112 3.49 9.58 -6.75
C TRP A 112 4.94 9.42 -6.37
N VAL A 113 5.56 8.33 -6.79
CA VAL A 113 6.98 8.04 -6.55
C VAL A 113 7.58 7.46 -7.81
N LYS A 114 8.91 7.56 -7.96
CA LYS A 114 9.62 6.82 -8.99
C LYS A 114 9.40 5.33 -8.77
N THR A 115 9.25 4.58 -9.85
CA THR A 115 8.99 3.14 -9.78
C THR A 115 10.03 2.42 -8.93
N GLU A 116 11.31 2.73 -9.10
CA GLU A 116 12.41 2.11 -8.35
C GLU A 116 12.41 2.46 -6.85
N GLU A 117 11.74 3.55 -6.46
CA GLU A 117 11.66 3.99 -5.06
C GLU A 117 10.35 3.59 -4.36
N PHE A 118 9.45 2.90 -5.07
CA PHE A 118 8.13 2.59 -4.55
C PHE A 118 8.16 1.85 -3.21
N TRP A 119 8.87 0.72 -3.15
CA TRP A 119 8.89 -0.11 -1.94
C TRP A 119 9.62 0.56 -0.79
N ASN A 120 10.78 1.19 -1.07
CA ASN A 120 11.54 1.90 -0.05
C ASN A 120 10.72 3.05 0.54
N THR A 121 10.03 3.80 -0.30
CA THR A 121 9.18 4.91 0.14
C THR A 121 7.99 4.41 0.93
N LYS A 122 7.34 3.34 0.48
CA LYS A 122 6.21 2.75 1.18
C LYS A 122 6.58 2.30 2.59
N TRP A 123 7.68 1.58 2.71
CA TRP A 123 8.15 1.10 4.02
C TRP A 123 8.55 2.25 4.94
N ARG A 124 9.27 3.22 4.41
CA ARG A 124 9.65 4.41 5.19
C ARG A 124 8.44 5.19 5.67
N MET A 125 7.46 5.41 4.79
CA MET A 125 6.23 6.12 5.17
C MET A 125 5.44 5.37 6.23
N ASN A 126 5.31 4.05 6.12
CA ASN A 126 4.65 3.24 7.13
C ASN A 126 5.31 3.39 8.50
N GLU A 127 6.64 3.33 8.54
CA GLU A 127 7.39 3.51 9.78
C GLU A 127 7.21 4.91 10.35
N GLN A 128 7.33 5.94 9.52
CA GLN A 128 7.17 7.33 9.94
C GLN A 128 5.77 7.61 10.46
N ILE A 129 4.75 7.05 9.82
CA ILE A 129 3.36 7.18 10.28
C ILE A 129 3.21 6.60 11.68
N LYS A 130 3.71 5.40 11.90
CA LYS A 130 3.63 4.74 13.21
C LYS A 130 4.33 5.56 14.29
N LEU A 131 5.55 6.00 14.01
CA LEU A 131 6.36 6.78 14.96
C LEU A 131 5.71 8.12 15.30
N GLU A 132 5.26 8.87 14.30
CA GLU A 132 4.65 10.17 14.53
C GLU A 132 3.27 10.06 15.20
N PHE A 133 2.48 9.06 14.84
CA PHE A 133 1.20 8.82 15.50
C PHE A 133 1.39 8.50 16.97
N ASP A 134 2.32 7.61 17.31
CA ASP A 134 2.63 7.27 18.69
C ASP A 134 3.10 8.50 19.48
N LYS A 135 3.98 9.29 18.87
CA LYS A 135 4.54 10.49 19.49
C LYS A 135 3.49 11.55 19.77
N ARG A 136 2.48 11.67 18.91
CA ARG A 136 1.48 12.75 18.98
C ARG A 136 0.11 12.28 19.45
N GLY A 137 0.03 11.09 20.00
CA GLY A 137 -1.17 10.59 20.66
C GLY A 137 -2.27 10.06 19.74
N ILE A 138 -1.95 9.75 18.49
CA ILE A 138 -2.89 9.08 17.59
C ILE A 138 -2.73 7.58 17.78
N GLN A 139 -3.83 6.91 18.12
CA GLN A 139 -3.82 5.47 18.36
C GLN A 139 -4.22 4.71 17.10
N ILE A 140 -3.42 3.71 16.72
CA ILE A 140 -3.79 2.70 15.73
C ILE A 140 -4.37 1.53 16.52
N PRO A 141 -5.69 1.30 16.49
CA PRO A 141 -6.30 0.34 17.38
C PRO A 141 -6.12 -1.10 16.90
N TYR A 142 -6.13 -2.01 17.84
CA TYR A 142 -6.36 -3.40 17.53
C TYR A 142 -7.83 -3.59 17.15
N PRO A 143 -8.20 -4.70 16.47
CA PRO A 143 -9.60 -5.00 16.22
C PRO A 143 -10.37 -4.98 17.53
N GLN A 144 -11.52 -4.29 17.53
CA GLN A 144 -12.37 -4.13 18.73
C GLN A 144 -13.56 -5.08 18.67
N MET A 145 -13.92 -5.62 19.82
CA MET A 145 -15.08 -6.47 19.95
C MET A 145 -15.84 -6.09 21.23
N ASP A 146 -17.12 -5.73 21.06
CA ASP A 146 -17.99 -5.51 22.21
C ASP A 146 -18.50 -6.87 22.72
N VAL A 147 -18.15 -7.17 23.96
CA VAL A 147 -18.62 -8.40 24.62
C VAL A 147 -19.60 -7.98 25.72
N HIS A 148 -20.87 -8.32 25.52
CA HIS A 148 -21.89 -8.10 26.53
C HIS A 148 -22.06 -9.37 27.35
N MET A 149 -21.71 -9.29 28.63
CA MET A 149 -21.84 -10.39 29.54
C MET A 149 -23.11 -10.22 30.35
N HIS A 150 -24.02 -11.21 30.24
CA HIS A 150 -25.23 -11.26 31.03
C HIS A 150 -25.00 -12.17 32.26
N HIS A 151 -25.24 -11.64 33.42
CA HIS A 151 -25.12 -12.38 34.69
C HIS A 151 -26.45 -12.88 35.17
#